data_44b810e3e2e4f357d3d44cc3628f5947
#
_entry.id   44b810e3e2e4f357d3d44cc3628f5947
#
_cell.length_a   1.000
_cell.length_b   1.000
_cell.length_c   1.000
_cell.angle_alpha   90.00
_cell.angle_beta   90.00
_cell.angle_gamma   90.00
#
_symmetry.space_group_name_H-M   'P 1'
#
loop_
_entity.id
_entity.type
_entity.pdbx_description
1 polymer ?
#
loop_
_entity_poly.entity_id
_entity_poly.type
_entity_poly.pdbx_seq_one_letter_code
_entity_poly.pdbx_strand_id
1 'polypeptide(L)'
;VATARAVHHAVRFGRPLVARVVTVSGGAIRQPNNVLTPIGTKVADLVEFCGGFSARPESVVNGGPMMGQPLPSLDAPVVKGTSGILALTAEEINGSPTSACIRCGSCVTVCPCGLSPVDMAAFIRKDNLDVAAKLGVMDCFSCGSCSYVCPSHIPLVHYFNYAKGVLRELESD
;
A
#
# COMPACT_ATOMS: atom_id res chain seq x y z
N VAL A 1 2.10 -17.06 -1.44
CA VAL A 1 1.57 -18.37 -0.96
C VAL A 1 0.05 -18.42 -1.07
N ALA A 2 -0.71 -17.47 -0.51
CA ALA A 2 -2.18 -17.49 -0.51
C ALA A 2 -2.81 -17.54 -1.93
N THR A 3 -2.27 -16.76 -2.87
CA THR A 3 -2.73 -16.74 -4.26
C THR A 3 -2.44 -18.08 -4.96
N ALA A 4 -1.26 -18.66 -4.78
CA ALA A 4 -0.91 -19.95 -5.36
C ALA A 4 -1.83 -21.07 -4.84
N ARG A 5 -2.14 -21.06 -3.52
CA ARG A 5 -3.12 -21.98 -2.94
C ARG A 5 -4.51 -21.79 -3.55
N ALA A 6 -4.95 -20.55 -3.74
CA ALA A 6 -6.27 -20.26 -4.33
C ALA A 6 -6.35 -20.77 -5.79
N VAL A 7 -5.30 -20.55 -6.60
CA VAL A 7 -5.19 -21.08 -7.97
C VAL A 7 -5.25 -22.62 -7.96
N HIS A 8 -4.47 -23.26 -7.08
CA HIS A 8 -4.51 -24.73 -6.93
C HIS A 8 -5.91 -25.23 -6.60
N HIS A 9 -6.60 -24.61 -5.65
CA HIS A 9 -7.94 -25.00 -5.26
C HIS A 9 -8.97 -24.79 -6.39
N ALA A 10 -8.84 -23.69 -7.13
CA ALA A 10 -9.72 -23.41 -8.27
C ALA A 10 -9.54 -24.45 -9.40
N VAL A 11 -8.30 -24.71 -9.79
CA VAL A 11 -7.99 -25.62 -10.90
C VAL A 11 -8.28 -27.07 -10.55
N ARG A 12 -7.88 -27.53 -9.35
CA ARG A 12 -7.98 -28.94 -8.97
C ARG A 12 -9.36 -29.33 -8.43
N PHE A 13 -10.03 -28.44 -7.74
CA PHE A 13 -11.26 -28.75 -7.00
C PHE A 13 -12.47 -27.91 -7.44
N GLY A 14 -12.32 -27.03 -8.43
CA GLY A 14 -13.39 -26.12 -8.85
C GLY A 14 -13.84 -25.13 -7.75
N ARG A 15 -13.02 -24.88 -6.73
CA ARG A 15 -13.37 -24.06 -5.57
C ARG A 15 -12.92 -22.63 -5.78
N PRO A 16 -13.84 -21.64 -5.90
CA PRO A 16 -13.48 -20.24 -6.03
C PRO A 16 -12.91 -19.68 -4.72
N LEU A 17 -12.17 -18.57 -4.82
CA LEU A 17 -11.70 -17.82 -3.65
C LEU A 17 -12.84 -17.00 -3.08
N VAL A 18 -13.46 -17.49 -2.00
CA VAL A 18 -14.60 -16.85 -1.30
C VAL A 18 -14.24 -16.35 0.10
N ALA A 19 -13.09 -16.76 0.64
CA ALA A 19 -12.59 -16.33 1.93
C ALA A 19 -11.06 -16.25 1.89
N ARG A 20 -10.48 -15.38 2.72
CA ARG A 20 -9.04 -15.31 2.87
C ARG A 20 -8.63 -14.97 4.30
N VAL A 21 -7.37 -15.25 4.63
CA VAL A 21 -6.78 -14.82 5.88
C VAL A 21 -6.39 -13.36 5.73
N VAL A 22 -6.85 -12.54 6.66
CA VAL A 22 -6.54 -11.12 6.79
C VAL A 22 -5.88 -10.90 8.16
N THR A 23 -4.72 -10.28 8.18
CA THR A 23 -4.04 -9.87 9.41
C THR A 23 -4.64 -8.55 9.89
N VAL A 24 -5.16 -8.51 11.10
CA VAL A 24 -5.63 -7.28 11.76
C VAL A 24 -4.63 -6.93 12.85
N SER A 25 -3.98 -5.77 12.76
CA SER A 25 -2.87 -5.36 13.64
C SER A 25 -2.73 -3.83 13.72
N GLY A 26 -1.70 -3.37 14.41
CA GLY A 26 -1.39 -1.96 14.67
C GLY A 26 -1.60 -1.62 16.12
N GLY A 27 -0.96 -0.56 16.60
CA GLY A 27 -0.99 -0.13 18.01
C GLY A 27 -2.38 0.23 18.53
N ALA A 28 -3.30 0.57 17.63
CA ALA A 28 -4.67 0.88 18.00
C ALA A 28 -5.61 -0.34 18.05
N ILE A 29 -5.16 -1.56 17.73
CA ILE A 29 -5.98 -2.79 17.82
C ILE A 29 -5.77 -3.43 19.21
N ARG A 30 -6.90 -3.81 19.84
CA ARG A 30 -6.87 -4.40 21.18
C ARG A 30 -6.29 -5.81 21.20
N GLN A 31 -6.68 -6.66 20.23
CA GLN A 31 -6.27 -8.05 20.12
C GLN A 31 -5.85 -8.36 18.68
N PRO A 32 -4.61 -8.06 18.28
CA PRO A 32 -4.12 -8.37 16.94
C PRO A 32 -4.25 -9.85 16.63
N ASN A 33 -4.76 -10.18 15.41
CA ASN A 33 -5.00 -11.56 15.02
C ASN A 33 -4.94 -11.76 13.49
N ASN A 34 -4.83 -13.02 13.07
CA ASN A 34 -5.02 -13.46 11.70
C ASN A 34 -6.41 -14.10 11.58
N VAL A 35 -7.29 -13.45 10.86
CA VAL A 35 -8.71 -13.83 10.77
C VAL A 35 -9.00 -14.43 9.40
N LEU A 36 -9.57 -15.65 9.38
CA LEU A 36 -10.15 -16.20 8.15
C LEU A 36 -11.53 -15.59 7.96
N THR A 37 -11.66 -14.72 6.96
CA THR A 37 -12.88 -13.95 6.72
C THR A 37 -13.42 -14.15 5.30
N PRO A 38 -14.75 -14.21 5.12
CA PRO A 38 -15.38 -14.14 3.81
C PRO A 38 -15.04 -12.81 3.07
N ILE A 39 -14.95 -12.89 1.76
CA ILE A 39 -14.85 -11.68 0.92
C ILE A 39 -16.21 -10.95 1.01
N GLY A 40 -16.16 -9.62 1.15
CA GLY A 40 -17.33 -8.78 1.36
C GLY A 40 -17.60 -8.40 2.83
N THR A 41 -16.92 -9.04 3.80
CA THR A 41 -17.00 -8.65 5.22
C THR A 41 -16.48 -7.23 5.39
N LYS A 42 -17.17 -6.39 6.16
CA LYS A 42 -16.73 -5.02 6.44
C LYS A 42 -15.47 -5.03 7.31
N VAL A 43 -14.61 -4.05 7.11
CA VAL A 43 -13.42 -3.85 7.96
C VAL A 43 -13.84 -3.58 9.41
N ALA A 44 -14.96 -2.89 9.63
CA ALA A 44 -15.52 -2.65 10.96
C ALA A 44 -15.74 -3.96 11.74
N ASP A 45 -16.36 -4.96 11.08
CA ASP A 45 -16.67 -6.27 11.70
C ASP A 45 -15.38 -7.03 12.08
N LEU A 46 -14.30 -6.89 11.27
CA LEU A 46 -12.99 -7.48 11.57
C LEU A 46 -12.34 -6.82 12.79
N VAL A 47 -12.42 -5.49 12.86
CA VAL A 47 -11.90 -4.74 14.00
C VAL A 47 -12.67 -5.10 15.28
N GLU A 48 -14.00 -5.21 15.21
CA GLU A 48 -14.84 -5.63 16.33
C GLU A 48 -14.49 -7.05 16.77
N PHE A 49 -14.34 -7.98 15.85
CA PHE A 49 -13.90 -9.36 16.13
C PHE A 49 -12.56 -9.41 16.86
N CYS A 50 -11.66 -8.48 16.58
CA CYS A 50 -10.36 -8.30 17.24
C CYS A 50 -10.45 -7.49 18.55
N GLY A 51 -11.64 -7.38 19.15
CA GLY A 51 -11.88 -6.69 20.42
C GLY A 51 -12.00 -5.18 20.32
N GLY A 52 -12.12 -4.65 19.09
CA GLY A 52 -12.23 -3.23 18.84
C GLY A 52 -10.89 -2.47 18.94
N PHE A 53 -10.99 -1.16 18.93
CA PHE A 53 -9.82 -0.29 19.13
C PHE A 53 -9.43 -0.20 20.62
N SER A 54 -8.12 -0.23 20.89
CA SER A 54 -7.55 0.07 22.20
C SER A 54 -7.33 1.57 22.41
N ALA A 55 -7.11 2.30 21.32
CA ALA A 55 -6.94 3.75 21.26
C ALA A 55 -7.56 4.28 19.95
N ARG A 56 -7.76 5.59 19.84
CA ARG A 56 -8.23 6.20 18.60
C ARG A 56 -7.14 6.02 17.52
N PRO A 57 -7.42 5.35 16.40
CA PRO A 57 -6.47 5.25 15.32
C PRO A 57 -6.31 6.61 14.62
N GLU A 58 -5.09 6.98 14.29
CA GLU A 58 -4.78 8.11 13.43
C GLU A 58 -5.06 7.75 11.96
N SER A 59 -4.76 6.50 11.59
CA SER A 59 -5.05 5.98 10.25
C SER A 59 -5.37 4.48 10.30
N VAL A 60 -6.32 4.05 9.48
CA VAL A 60 -6.57 2.63 9.20
C VAL A 60 -6.17 2.35 7.76
N VAL A 61 -5.26 1.40 7.59
CA VAL A 61 -4.62 1.09 6.30
C VAL A 61 -5.01 -0.31 5.84
N ASN A 62 -5.46 -0.42 4.59
CA ASN A 62 -5.67 -1.71 3.92
C ASN A 62 -4.39 -2.13 3.21
N GLY A 63 -3.72 -3.14 3.73
CA GLY A 63 -2.44 -3.66 3.25
C GLY A 63 -1.34 -3.57 4.28
N GLY A 64 -0.08 -3.61 3.83
CA GLY A 64 1.10 -3.48 4.68
C GLY A 64 1.46 -2.02 4.97
N PRO A 65 2.34 -1.76 5.96
CA PRO A 65 2.68 -0.40 6.38
C PRO A 65 3.36 0.46 5.31
N MET A 66 4.04 -0.17 4.34
CA MET A 66 4.76 0.55 3.28
C MET A 66 3.96 0.70 1.98
N MET A 67 3.04 -0.22 1.69
CA MET A 67 2.31 -0.31 0.42
C MET A 67 0.80 -0.13 0.58
N GLY A 68 0.31 -0.18 1.81
CA GLY A 68 -1.12 -0.11 2.10
C GLY A 68 -1.72 1.25 1.76
N GLN A 69 -3.03 1.24 1.51
CA GLN A 69 -3.78 2.44 1.22
C GLN A 69 -4.64 2.81 2.45
N PRO A 70 -4.63 4.07 2.88
CA PRO A 70 -5.51 4.50 3.96
C PRO A 70 -6.98 4.33 3.55
N LEU A 71 -7.77 3.81 4.47
CA LEU A 71 -9.21 3.61 4.26
C LEU A 71 -9.97 4.88 4.68
N PRO A 72 -10.84 5.41 3.81
CA PRO A 72 -11.67 6.56 4.15
C PRO A 72 -12.82 6.19 5.11
N SER A 73 -13.20 4.90 5.15
CA SER A 73 -14.27 4.37 6.00
C SER A 73 -14.02 2.92 6.36
N LEU A 74 -14.46 2.53 7.55
CA LEU A 74 -14.45 1.14 8.01
C LEU A 74 -15.58 0.29 7.38
N ASP A 75 -16.51 0.89 6.66
CA ASP A 75 -17.52 0.18 5.88
C ASP A 75 -16.95 -0.47 4.61
N ALA A 76 -15.70 -0.16 4.27
CA ALA A 76 -15.03 -0.78 3.14
C ALA A 76 -15.01 -2.30 3.29
N PRO A 77 -15.36 -3.06 2.22
CA PRO A 77 -15.38 -4.52 2.28
C PRO A 77 -13.98 -5.11 2.10
N VAL A 78 -13.77 -6.27 2.70
CA VAL A 78 -12.64 -7.14 2.37
C VAL A 78 -12.77 -7.62 0.93
N VAL A 79 -11.73 -7.39 0.14
CA VAL A 79 -11.66 -7.83 -1.26
C VAL A 79 -10.63 -8.94 -1.44
N LYS A 80 -10.57 -9.55 -2.63
CA LYS A 80 -9.59 -10.61 -2.93
C LYS A 80 -8.13 -10.18 -2.74
N GLY A 81 -7.82 -8.87 -2.84
CA GLY A 81 -6.50 -8.30 -2.63
C GLY A 81 -6.17 -7.97 -1.16
N THR A 82 -7.16 -7.88 -0.27
CA THR A 82 -6.95 -7.50 1.14
C THR A 82 -6.11 -8.55 1.86
N SER A 83 -4.91 -8.19 2.30
CA SER A 83 -4.01 -9.07 3.04
C SER A 83 -3.85 -8.68 4.50
N GLY A 84 -4.11 -7.43 4.85
CA GLY A 84 -4.02 -6.94 6.21
C GLY A 84 -4.80 -5.64 6.40
N ILE A 85 -5.19 -5.40 7.63
CA ILE A 85 -5.77 -4.14 8.11
C ILE A 85 -4.90 -3.68 9.28
N LEU A 86 -4.32 -2.49 9.14
CA LEU A 86 -3.46 -1.89 10.16
C LEU A 86 -4.15 -0.65 10.72
N ALA A 87 -4.42 -0.64 12.01
CA ALA A 87 -4.90 0.56 12.71
C ALA A 87 -3.72 1.19 13.46
N LEU A 88 -3.19 2.26 12.90
CA LEU A 88 -1.98 2.92 13.36
C LEU A 88 -2.32 4.05 14.32
N THR A 89 -1.54 4.16 15.40
CA THR A 89 -1.57 5.31 16.32
C THR A 89 -0.73 6.47 15.76
N ALA A 90 -0.89 7.66 16.32
CA ALA A 90 -0.09 8.83 15.94
C ALA A 90 1.43 8.60 16.11
N GLU A 91 1.82 7.79 17.10
CA GLU A 91 3.22 7.45 17.38
C GLU A 91 3.84 6.54 16.31
N GLU A 92 3.01 5.71 15.65
CA GLU A 92 3.44 4.79 14.60
C GLU A 92 3.54 5.47 13.22
N ILE A 93 2.98 6.67 13.08
CA ILE A 93 3.01 7.43 11.83
C ILE A 93 4.19 8.41 11.89
N ASN A 94 5.11 8.27 10.95
CA ASN A 94 6.20 9.23 10.82
C ASN A 94 5.66 10.58 10.32
N GLY A 95 5.46 11.51 11.24
CA GLY A 95 5.02 12.88 10.99
C GLY A 95 6.14 13.84 10.59
N SER A 96 7.36 13.37 10.32
CA SER A 96 8.48 14.23 9.96
C SER A 96 8.20 15.01 8.67
N PRO A 97 8.42 16.34 8.65
CA PRO A 97 8.14 17.15 7.48
C PRO A 97 9.06 16.77 6.31
N THR A 98 8.51 16.82 5.10
CA THR A 98 9.29 16.63 3.87
C THR A 98 10.27 17.78 3.68
N SER A 99 11.51 17.46 3.40
CA SER A 99 12.57 18.42 3.10
C SER A 99 13.09 18.30 1.66
N ALA A 100 13.97 19.22 1.26
CA ALA A 100 14.56 19.18 -0.08
C ALA A 100 15.41 17.92 -0.29
N CYS A 101 15.40 17.38 -1.52
CA CYS A 101 16.21 16.23 -1.89
C CYS A 101 17.71 16.57 -1.80
N ILE A 102 18.45 15.82 -1.00
CA ILE A 102 19.91 15.95 -0.83
C ILE A 102 20.71 15.10 -1.85
N ARG A 103 20.04 14.44 -2.78
CA ARG A 103 20.63 13.58 -3.84
C ARG A 103 21.55 12.47 -3.31
N CYS A 104 21.23 11.87 -2.17
CA CYS A 104 22.02 10.81 -1.54
C CYS A 104 22.03 9.48 -2.32
N GLY A 105 21.11 9.25 -3.26
CA GLY A 105 21.02 8.03 -4.06
C GLY A 105 20.40 6.82 -3.38
N SER A 106 20.09 6.86 -2.08
CA SER A 106 19.55 5.73 -1.32
C SER A 106 18.29 5.11 -1.96
N CYS A 107 17.40 5.93 -2.52
CA CYS A 107 16.20 5.48 -3.21
C CYS A 107 16.50 4.69 -4.50
N VAL A 108 17.62 5.00 -5.19
CA VAL A 108 18.07 4.24 -6.37
C VAL A 108 18.63 2.90 -5.95
N THR A 109 19.51 2.91 -4.95
CA THR A 109 20.19 1.69 -4.45
C THR A 109 19.18 0.65 -3.95
N VAL A 110 18.08 1.09 -3.30
CA VAL A 110 17.09 0.18 -2.70
C VAL A 110 16.03 -0.29 -3.69
N CYS A 111 15.99 0.29 -4.91
CA CYS A 111 14.93 -0.01 -5.88
C CYS A 111 15.09 -1.44 -6.43
N PRO A 112 14.15 -2.37 -6.17
CA PRO A 112 14.27 -3.76 -6.64
C PRO A 112 14.05 -3.89 -8.16
N CYS A 113 13.49 -2.86 -8.81
CA CYS A 113 13.32 -2.80 -10.26
C CYS A 113 14.50 -2.10 -10.97
N GLY A 114 15.52 -1.63 -10.25
CA GLY A 114 16.64 -0.90 -10.84
C GLY A 114 16.26 0.46 -11.46
N LEU A 115 15.15 1.06 -11.02
CA LEU A 115 14.68 2.36 -11.50
C LEU A 115 15.44 3.51 -10.81
N SER A 116 15.28 4.74 -11.35
CA SER A 116 15.76 5.97 -10.72
C SER A 116 14.60 6.76 -10.07
N PRO A 117 14.21 6.47 -8.81
CA PRO A 117 13.11 7.16 -8.14
C PRO A 117 13.32 8.67 -8.03
N VAL A 118 14.56 9.13 -7.86
CA VAL A 118 14.87 10.55 -7.73
C VAL A 118 14.58 11.30 -9.03
N ASP A 119 14.96 10.75 -10.18
CA ASP A 119 14.74 11.39 -11.47
C ASP A 119 13.26 11.34 -11.86
N MET A 120 12.60 10.18 -11.70
CA MET A 120 11.16 10.04 -11.93
C MET A 120 10.38 11.09 -11.13
N ALA A 121 10.65 11.23 -9.83
CA ALA A 121 9.97 12.21 -8.98
C ALA A 121 10.25 13.65 -9.41
N ALA A 122 11.47 13.94 -9.86
CA ALA A 122 11.84 15.28 -10.33
C ALA A 122 11.04 15.70 -11.57
N PHE A 123 10.79 14.78 -12.50
CA PHE A 123 9.97 15.05 -13.69
C PHE A 123 8.47 15.09 -13.37
N ILE A 124 7.97 14.20 -12.52
CA ILE A 124 6.55 14.19 -12.09
C ILE A 124 6.20 15.51 -11.39
N ARG A 125 7.06 16.01 -10.51
CA ARG A 125 6.84 17.30 -9.82
C ARG A 125 6.81 18.51 -10.77
N LYS A 126 7.32 18.37 -11.99
CA LYS A 126 7.28 19.38 -13.07
C LYS A 126 6.15 19.09 -14.06
N ASP A 127 5.28 18.16 -13.75
CA ASP A 127 4.17 17.69 -14.61
C ASP A 127 4.64 17.16 -15.98
N ASN A 128 5.90 16.70 -16.06
CA ASN A 128 6.46 16.10 -17.27
C ASN A 128 6.32 14.56 -17.20
N LEU A 129 5.09 14.10 -17.40
CA LEU A 129 4.74 12.69 -17.26
C LEU A 129 5.28 11.82 -18.40
N ASP A 130 5.45 12.37 -19.60
CA ASP A 130 6.03 11.67 -20.74
C ASP A 130 7.47 11.22 -20.47
N VAL A 131 8.27 12.08 -19.85
CA VAL A 131 9.63 11.71 -19.46
C VAL A 131 9.62 10.73 -18.30
N ALA A 132 8.72 10.89 -17.33
CA ALA A 132 8.56 9.93 -16.24
C ALA A 132 8.16 8.53 -16.77
N ALA A 133 7.31 8.44 -17.79
CA ALA A 133 6.96 7.19 -18.46
C ALA A 133 8.18 6.53 -19.11
N LYS A 134 9.01 7.32 -19.85
CA LYS A 134 10.26 6.84 -20.45
C LYS A 134 11.31 6.39 -19.42
N LEU A 135 11.27 6.93 -18.20
CA LEU A 135 12.10 6.51 -17.06
C LEU A 135 11.56 5.25 -16.37
N GLY A 136 10.48 4.66 -16.84
CA GLY A 136 9.93 3.41 -16.35
C GLY A 136 9.00 3.55 -15.14
N VAL A 137 8.30 4.68 -14.98
CA VAL A 137 7.35 4.84 -13.85
C VAL A 137 6.27 3.75 -13.87
N MET A 138 5.89 3.25 -15.05
CA MET A 138 4.89 2.17 -15.20
C MET A 138 5.42 0.82 -14.70
N ASP A 139 6.73 0.59 -14.73
CA ASP A 139 7.38 -0.64 -14.27
C ASP A 139 7.54 -0.69 -12.73
N CYS A 140 7.34 0.44 -12.06
CA CYS A 140 7.37 0.51 -10.61
C CYS A 140 6.18 -0.24 -10.01
N PHE A 141 6.36 -1.24 -9.16
CA PHE A 141 5.25 -1.92 -8.46
C PHE A 141 4.89 -1.32 -7.09
N SER A 142 5.30 -0.06 -6.84
CA SER A 142 4.92 0.73 -5.65
C SER A 142 5.25 0.07 -4.30
N CYS A 143 6.41 -0.60 -4.20
CA CYS A 143 6.82 -1.34 -3.00
C CYS A 143 7.08 -0.46 -1.75
N GLY A 144 7.20 0.86 -1.88
CA GLY A 144 7.43 1.77 -0.76
C GLY A 144 8.88 1.95 -0.34
N SER A 145 9.82 1.07 -0.72
CA SER A 145 11.20 1.07 -0.23
C SER A 145 11.92 2.40 -0.43
N CYS A 146 11.76 3.05 -1.58
CA CYS A 146 12.40 4.34 -1.88
C CYS A 146 11.87 5.48 -0.99
N SER A 147 10.58 5.50 -0.65
CA SER A 147 10.02 6.47 0.31
C SER A 147 10.53 6.19 1.72
N TYR A 148 10.59 4.91 2.11
CA TYR A 148 11.02 4.48 3.44
C TYR A 148 12.46 4.89 3.76
N VAL A 149 13.40 4.69 2.83
CA VAL A 149 14.83 5.01 3.04
C VAL A 149 15.16 6.48 2.83
N CYS A 150 14.21 7.32 2.42
CA CYS A 150 14.47 8.71 2.09
C CYS A 150 14.74 9.54 3.35
N PRO A 151 15.97 10.08 3.57
CA PRO A 151 16.27 10.89 4.75
C PRO A 151 15.58 12.25 4.71
N SER A 152 15.09 12.68 3.53
CA SER A 152 14.31 13.91 3.34
C SER A 152 12.80 13.66 3.44
N HIS A 153 12.36 12.47 3.81
CA HIS A 153 10.95 12.07 3.95
C HIS A 153 10.07 12.40 2.73
N ILE A 154 10.65 12.29 1.52
CA ILE A 154 9.93 12.57 0.28
C ILE A 154 8.99 11.40 -0.02
N PRO A 155 7.67 11.63 -0.22
CA PRO A 155 6.69 10.58 -0.48
C PRO A 155 6.75 10.11 -1.96
N LEU A 156 7.88 9.52 -2.37
CA LEU A 156 8.19 9.16 -3.76
C LEU A 156 7.11 8.28 -4.39
N VAL A 157 6.61 7.27 -3.65
CA VAL A 157 5.57 6.36 -4.16
C VAL A 157 4.25 7.07 -4.42
N HIS A 158 3.91 8.12 -3.67
CA HIS A 158 2.71 8.92 -3.95
C HIS A 158 2.82 9.61 -5.31
N TYR A 159 3.97 10.17 -5.65
CA TYR A 159 4.19 10.77 -6.97
C TYR A 159 4.06 9.73 -8.09
N PHE A 160 4.60 8.51 -7.88
CA PHE A 160 4.52 7.46 -8.89
C PHE A 160 3.08 6.95 -9.07
N ASN A 161 2.34 6.78 -7.99
CA ASN A 161 0.94 6.35 -8.07
C ASN A 161 0.06 7.41 -8.76
N TYR A 162 0.30 8.69 -8.48
CA TYR A 162 -0.34 9.81 -9.18
C TYR A 162 -0.04 9.74 -10.69
N ALA A 163 1.24 9.70 -11.06
CA ALA A 163 1.65 9.66 -12.47
C ALA A 163 1.06 8.46 -13.22
N LYS A 164 1.03 7.28 -12.60
CA LYS A 164 0.41 6.08 -13.18
C LYS A 164 -1.09 6.21 -13.35
N GLY A 165 -1.77 6.88 -12.43
CA GLY A 165 -3.21 7.17 -12.57
C GLY A 165 -3.47 7.97 -13.82
N VAL A 166 -2.81 9.12 -13.95
CA VAL A 166 -2.97 10.02 -15.09
C VAL A 166 -2.58 9.36 -16.42
N LEU A 167 -1.44 8.64 -16.46
CA LEU A 167 -0.99 7.97 -17.69
C LEU A 167 -1.97 6.89 -18.16
N ARG A 168 -2.60 6.14 -17.25
CA ARG A 168 -3.62 5.14 -17.60
C ARG A 168 -4.92 5.76 -18.11
N GLU A 169 -5.32 6.90 -17.57
CA GLU A 169 -6.47 7.65 -18.07
C GLU A 169 -6.23 8.11 -19.50
N LEU A 170 -5.03 8.64 -19.80
CA LEU A 170 -4.65 9.07 -21.15
C LEU A 170 -4.55 7.93 -22.16
N GLU A 171 -4.24 6.71 -21.73
CA GLU A 171 -4.21 5.51 -22.60
C GLU A 171 -5.61 4.94 -22.88
N SER A 172 -6.62 5.31 -22.08
CA SER A 172 -8.00 4.79 -22.20
C SER A 172 -8.91 5.65 -23.07
N ASP A 173 -8.51 6.87 -23.37
CA ASP A 173 -9.18 7.83 -24.29
C ASP A 173 -8.64 7.68 -25.72
#